data_93e2465ac39310f3c02a1c308af8c8be
#
_entry.id   93e2465ac39310f3c02a1c308af8c8be
#
_cell.length_a   1.000
_cell.length_b   1.000
_cell.length_c   1.000
_cell.angle_alpha   90.00
_cell.angle_beta   90.00
_cell.angle_gamma   90.00
#
_symmetry.space_group_name_H-M   'P 1'
#
loop_
_entity.id
_entity.type
_entity.pdbx_description
1 polymer ?
#
loop_
_entity_poly.entity_id
_entity_poly.type
_entity_poly.pdbx_seq_one_letter_code
_entity_poly.pdbx_strand_id
1 'polypeptide(L)'
;MEAIIISGMPAAGKTTVSNILASKLGLKVIGAGDMLKEMAFEKGYTPGGDDWWDSPEGIKFAKERAENPDFDKEVDKRLTERIKKGNVIITSYTAPWITEMGFKVWLSCSTTNRAKRMAERDNTEIKETLGIVKIRDRENSRIYMNLYNINFGRDLKPFNLIVETDNVPPEEVADMIIKKLKERERK
;
A
#
# COMPACT_ATOMS: atom_id res chain seq x y z
N MET A 1 17.16 7.06 -11.19
CA MET A 1 16.77 6.65 -9.82
C MET A 1 15.95 5.38 -9.89
N GLU A 2 16.22 4.41 -9.02
CA GLU A 2 15.38 3.22 -8.90
C GLU A 2 13.95 3.57 -8.44
N ALA A 3 12.98 2.68 -8.66
CA ALA A 3 11.62 2.88 -8.15
C ALA A 3 11.60 2.80 -6.62
N ILE A 4 10.77 3.63 -5.98
CA ILE A 4 10.52 3.55 -4.53
C ILE A 4 9.21 2.79 -4.32
N ILE A 5 9.26 1.69 -3.59
CA ILE A 5 8.08 0.84 -3.34
C ILE A 5 7.67 0.99 -1.88
N ILE A 6 6.50 1.58 -1.63
CA ILE A 6 5.95 1.80 -0.30
C ILE A 6 4.90 0.74 -0.01
N SER A 7 5.11 -0.03 1.05
CA SER A 7 4.15 -0.98 1.57
C SER A 7 3.88 -0.76 3.06
N GLY A 8 2.90 -1.43 3.59
CA GLY A 8 2.45 -1.32 4.98
C GLY A 8 1.00 -1.74 5.12
N MET A 9 0.54 -2.00 6.32
CA MET A 9 -0.85 -2.38 6.59
C MET A 9 -1.84 -1.29 6.15
N PRO A 10 -3.15 -1.59 5.97
CA PRO A 10 -4.18 -0.57 5.73
C PRO A 10 -4.09 0.57 6.76
N ALA A 11 -4.28 1.82 6.30
CA ALA A 11 -4.19 3.04 7.11
C ALA A 11 -2.82 3.33 7.77
N ALA A 12 -1.71 2.71 7.32
CA ALA A 12 -0.36 3.01 7.82
C ALA A 12 0.25 4.33 7.30
N GLY A 13 -0.46 5.09 6.45
CA GLY A 13 0.01 6.37 5.92
C GLY A 13 0.69 6.31 4.55
N LYS A 14 0.56 5.20 3.81
CA LYS A 14 1.20 5.02 2.49
C LYS A 14 0.92 6.16 1.52
N THR A 15 -0.34 6.51 1.31
CA THR A 15 -0.75 7.59 0.38
C THR A 15 -0.14 8.93 0.77
N THR A 16 -0.24 9.31 2.04
CA THR A 16 0.29 10.58 2.55
C THR A 16 1.80 10.67 2.33
N VAL A 17 2.55 9.66 2.79
CA VAL A 17 4.02 9.62 2.65
C VAL A 17 4.43 9.58 1.18
N SER A 18 3.74 8.82 0.33
CA SER A 18 4.03 8.75 -1.10
C SER A 18 3.82 10.09 -1.82
N ASN A 19 2.78 10.85 -1.47
CA ASN A 19 2.53 12.18 -2.04
C ASN A 19 3.60 13.19 -1.63
N ILE A 20 4.05 13.16 -0.36
CA ILE A 20 5.14 14.01 0.12
C ILE A 20 6.45 13.66 -0.61
N LEU A 21 6.77 12.38 -0.74
CA LEU A 21 7.94 11.93 -1.50
C LEU A 21 7.87 12.36 -2.96
N ALA A 22 6.70 12.23 -3.59
CA ALA A 22 6.47 12.64 -4.98
C ALA A 22 6.75 14.13 -5.16
N SER A 23 6.24 14.97 -4.27
CA SER A 23 6.50 16.41 -4.27
C SER A 23 7.98 16.74 -4.08
N LYS A 24 8.66 16.10 -3.11
CA LYS A 24 10.08 16.35 -2.81
C LYS A 24 11.03 15.85 -3.89
N LEU A 25 10.68 14.78 -4.62
CA LEU A 25 11.55 14.13 -5.61
C LEU A 25 11.15 14.41 -7.07
N GLY A 26 10.02 15.08 -7.32
CA GLY A 26 9.51 15.30 -8.67
C GLY A 26 9.06 14.00 -9.36
N LEU A 27 8.59 13.01 -8.60
CA LEU A 27 8.18 11.70 -9.10
C LEU A 27 6.66 11.56 -9.17
N LYS A 28 6.18 10.60 -9.98
CA LYS A 28 4.76 10.20 -9.99
C LYS A 28 4.53 9.09 -8.98
N VAL A 29 3.33 9.08 -8.37
CA VAL A 29 2.82 7.96 -7.57
C VAL A 29 1.92 7.09 -8.42
N ILE A 30 2.05 5.78 -8.32
CA ILE A 30 1.17 4.79 -8.92
C ILE A 30 0.75 3.80 -7.82
N GLY A 31 -0.54 3.71 -7.56
CA GLY A 31 -1.11 2.83 -6.54
C GLY A 31 -1.68 1.54 -7.14
N ALA A 32 -1.43 0.40 -6.49
CA ALA A 32 -2.11 -0.84 -6.83
C ALA A 32 -3.63 -0.72 -6.63
N GLY A 33 -4.05 0.02 -5.60
CA GLY A 33 -5.46 0.31 -5.35
C GLY A 33 -6.14 1.06 -6.49
N ASP A 34 -5.44 2.02 -7.10
CA ASP A 34 -5.98 2.79 -8.22
C ASP A 34 -6.15 1.91 -9.46
N MET A 35 -5.17 1.05 -9.77
CA MET A 35 -5.28 0.08 -10.85
C MET A 35 -6.44 -0.91 -10.63
N LEU A 36 -6.65 -1.36 -9.39
CA LEU A 36 -7.80 -2.20 -9.06
C LEU A 36 -9.13 -1.46 -9.23
N LYS A 37 -9.19 -0.16 -8.91
CA LYS A 37 -10.38 0.67 -9.16
C LYS A 37 -10.63 0.84 -10.66
N GLU A 38 -9.60 1.05 -11.47
CA GLU A 38 -9.73 1.05 -12.94
C GLU A 38 -10.34 -0.26 -13.45
N MET A 39 -9.84 -1.40 -12.98
CA MET A 39 -10.39 -2.72 -13.34
C MET A 39 -11.82 -2.94 -12.82
N ALA A 40 -12.16 -2.42 -11.64
CA ALA A 40 -13.52 -2.43 -11.12
C ALA A 40 -14.46 -1.62 -12.03
N PHE A 41 -14.01 -0.43 -12.46
CA PHE A 41 -14.77 0.41 -13.39
C PHE A 41 -15.03 -0.30 -14.73
N GLU A 42 -14.04 -0.98 -15.30
CA GLU A 42 -14.17 -1.79 -16.51
C GLU A 42 -15.21 -2.91 -16.36
N LYS A 43 -15.48 -3.36 -15.12
CA LYS A 43 -16.52 -4.36 -14.78
C LYS A 43 -17.88 -3.77 -14.43
N GLY A 44 -18.05 -2.46 -14.56
CA GLY A 44 -19.32 -1.78 -14.33
C GLY A 44 -19.57 -1.35 -12.88
N TYR A 45 -18.54 -1.38 -12.02
CA TYR A 45 -18.58 -0.74 -10.70
C TYR A 45 -18.35 0.77 -10.82
N THR A 46 -18.68 1.51 -9.77
CA THR A 46 -18.52 2.97 -9.72
C THR A 46 -17.50 3.36 -8.64
N PRO A 47 -16.21 3.03 -8.82
CA PRO A 47 -15.20 3.33 -7.80
C PRO A 47 -15.04 4.84 -7.62
N GLY A 48 -15.16 5.29 -6.37
CA GLY A 48 -15.01 6.69 -5.94
C GLY A 48 -13.77 6.93 -5.09
N GLY A 49 -13.87 7.81 -4.11
CA GLY A 49 -12.82 8.22 -3.19
C GLY A 49 -12.08 7.07 -2.44
N ASP A 50 -11.28 7.44 -1.45
CA ASP A 50 -10.47 6.47 -0.69
C ASP A 50 -11.31 5.51 0.17
N ASP A 51 -12.53 5.91 0.50
CA ASP A 51 -13.53 5.17 1.27
C ASP A 51 -14.31 4.14 0.45
N TRP A 52 -14.19 4.16 -0.90
CA TRP A 52 -14.91 3.21 -1.76
C TRP A 52 -14.71 1.73 -1.37
N TRP A 53 -13.51 1.37 -0.92
CA TRP A 53 -13.21 0.02 -0.48
C TRP A 53 -14.05 -0.47 0.71
N ASP A 54 -14.60 0.47 1.48
CA ASP A 54 -15.42 0.21 2.67
C ASP A 54 -16.93 0.33 2.34
N SER A 55 -17.27 0.73 1.10
CA SER A 55 -18.64 0.79 0.58
C SER A 55 -19.20 -0.60 0.24
N PRO A 56 -20.54 -0.77 0.15
CA PRO A 56 -21.14 -2.04 -0.29
C PRO A 56 -20.62 -2.54 -1.65
N GLU A 57 -20.38 -1.62 -2.61
CA GLU A 57 -19.81 -1.93 -3.92
C GLU A 57 -18.36 -2.40 -3.83
N GLY A 58 -17.53 -1.67 -3.07
CA GLY A 58 -16.14 -2.04 -2.85
C GLY A 58 -15.98 -3.37 -2.13
N ILE A 59 -16.85 -3.64 -1.14
CA ILE A 59 -16.90 -4.94 -0.44
C ILE A 59 -17.30 -6.07 -1.41
N LYS A 60 -18.29 -5.83 -2.29
CA LYS A 60 -18.68 -6.81 -3.32
C LYS A 60 -17.54 -7.10 -4.27
N PHE A 61 -16.87 -6.05 -4.79
CA PHE A 61 -15.71 -6.20 -5.66
C PHE A 61 -14.55 -6.93 -4.96
N ALA A 62 -14.29 -6.63 -3.68
CA ALA A 62 -13.26 -7.32 -2.90
C ALA A 62 -13.54 -8.83 -2.75
N LYS A 63 -14.82 -9.24 -2.65
CA LYS A 63 -15.21 -10.66 -2.64
C LYS A 63 -14.95 -11.32 -4.00
N GLU A 64 -15.38 -10.69 -5.10
CA GLU A 64 -15.11 -11.19 -6.46
C GLU A 64 -13.61 -11.33 -6.73
N ARG A 65 -12.83 -10.33 -6.31
CA ARG A 65 -11.36 -10.35 -6.38
C ARG A 65 -10.77 -11.53 -5.59
N ALA A 66 -11.32 -11.82 -4.38
CA ALA A 66 -10.83 -12.93 -3.56
C ALA A 66 -11.10 -14.31 -4.19
N GLU A 67 -12.09 -14.41 -5.07
CA GLU A 67 -12.44 -15.62 -5.83
C GLU A 67 -11.70 -15.72 -7.18
N ASN A 68 -11.17 -14.60 -7.69
CA ASN A 68 -10.47 -14.53 -8.97
C ASN A 68 -9.06 -13.94 -8.83
N PRO A 69 -8.03 -14.80 -8.72
CA PRO A 69 -6.63 -14.39 -8.59
C PRO A 69 -6.08 -13.55 -9.74
N ASP A 70 -6.73 -13.56 -10.90
CA ASP A 70 -6.21 -12.91 -12.11
C ASP A 70 -6.21 -11.39 -11.98
N PHE A 71 -7.09 -10.82 -11.15
CA PHE A 71 -7.07 -9.39 -10.85
C PHE A 71 -5.75 -8.95 -10.23
N ASP A 72 -5.35 -9.62 -9.15
CA ASP A 72 -4.11 -9.30 -8.44
C ASP A 72 -2.89 -9.55 -9.32
N LYS A 73 -2.86 -10.66 -10.04
CA LYS A 73 -1.75 -11.00 -10.96
C LYS A 73 -1.57 -9.97 -12.07
N GLU A 74 -2.66 -9.50 -12.68
CA GLU A 74 -2.59 -8.48 -13.72
C GLU A 74 -2.09 -7.13 -13.17
N VAL A 75 -2.60 -6.69 -12.00
CA VAL A 75 -2.08 -5.50 -11.32
C VAL A 75 -0.60 -5.64 -11.02
N ASP A 76 -0.18 -6.74 -10.44
CA ASP A 76 1.19 -6.99 -10.06
C ASP A 76 2.14 -7.04 -11.26
N LYS A 77 1.69 -7.60 -12.40
CA LYS A 77 2.42 -7.56 -13.68
C LYS A 77 2.61 -6.12 -14.15
N ARG A 78 1.55 -5.33 -14.21
CA ARG A 78 1.60 -3.91 -14.63
C ARG A 78 2.51 -3.09 -13.70
N LEU A 79 2.42 -3.29 -12.39
CA LEU A 79 3.30 -2.63 -11.42
C LEU A 79 4.76 -3.02 -11.61
N THR A 80 5.04 -4.31 -11.83
CA THR A 80 6.42 -4.79 -12.06
C THR A 80 7.03 -4.14 -13.31
N GLU A 81 6.26 -3.96 -14.38
CA GLU A 81 6.72 -3.24 -15.57
C GLU A 81 7.04 -1.76 -15.29
N ARG A 82 6.25 -1.11 -14.40
CA ARG A 82 6.51 0.28 -13.98
C ARG A 82 7.76 0.37 -13.09
N ILE A 83 7.93 -0.58 -12.17
CA ILE A 83 9.11 -0.66 -11.30
C ILE A 83 10.39 -0.81 -12.13
N LYS A 84 10.39 -1.65 -13.17
CA LYS A 84 11.53 -1.83 -14.09
C LYS A 84 11.99 -0.53 -14.75
N LYS A 85 11.06 0.37 -15.06
CA LYS A 85 11.38 1.68 -15.68
C LYS A 85 12.03 2.67 -14.72
N GLY A 86 11.89 2.47 -13.41
CA GLY A 86 12.38 3.40 -12.40
C GLY A 86 11.64 4.75 -12.38
N ASN A 87 12.21 5.72 -11.68
CA ASN A 87 11.70 7.10 -11.56
C ASN A 87 10.21 7.20 -11.20
N VAL A 88 9.75 6.35 -10.28
CA VAL A 88 8.35 6.24 -9.87
C VAL A 88 8.26 5.82 -8.39
N ILE A 89 7.20 6.26 -7.72
CA ILE A 89 6.80 5.78 -6.41
C ILE A 89 5.62 4.83 -6.60
N ILE A 90 5.75 3.61 -6.10
CA ILE A 90 4.71 2.57 -6.16
C ILE A 90 4.15 2.36 -4.77
N THR A 91 2.83 2.38 -4.62
CA THR A 91 2.16 1.88 -3.41
C THR A 91 1.52 0.53 -3.70
N SER A 92 2.01 -0.52 -3.04
CA SER A 92 1.51 -1.88 -3.23
C SER A 92 1.67 -2.70 -1.96
N TYR A 93 0.75 -3.65 -1.76
CA TYR A 93 0.89 -4.65 -0.70
C TYR A 93 1.87 -5.76 -1.08
N THR A 94 1.88 -6.19 -2.33
CA THR A 94 2.55 -7.41 -2.82
C THR A 94 3.89 -7.15 -3.50
N ALA A 95 4.03 -6.02 -4.21
CA ALA A 95 5.20 -5.72 -5.02
C ALA A 95 6.56 -5.93 -4.33
N PRO A 96 6.75 -5.62 -3.01
CA PRO A 96 8.03 -5.87 -2.36
C PRO A 96 8.47 -7.34 -2.33
N TRP A 97 7.53 -8.30 -2.34
CA TRP A 97 7.84 -9.73 -2.30
C TRP A 97 7.97 -10.36 -3.69
N ILE A 98 7.32 -9.78 -4.71
CA ILE A 98 7.27 -10.37 -6.05
C ILE A 98 8.30 -9.79 -7.02
N THR A 99 9.07 -8.78 -6.63
CA THR A 99 10.16 -8.23 -7.44
C THR A 99 11.44 -8.08 -6.61
N GLU A 100 12.58 -8.28 -7.24
CA GLU A 100 13.90 -8.00 -6.65
C GLU A 100 14.32 -6.54 -6.81
N MET A 101 13.61 -5.78 -7.67
CA MET A 101 13.97 -4.40 -8.02
C MET A 101 13.33 -3.38 -7.07
N GLY A 102 13.92 -2.17 -7.05
CA GLY A 102 13.42 -1.01 -6.36
C GLY A 102 13.85 -0.90 -4.90
N PHE A 103 13.74 0.30 -4.36
CA PHE A 103 13.96 0.60 -2.95
C PHE A 103 12.67 0.35 -2.17
N LYS A 104 12.64 -0.71 -1.39
CA LYS A 104 11.45 -1.23 -0.72
C LYS A 104 11.36 -0.71 0.70
N VAL A 105 10.25 -0.04 1.02
CA VAL A 105 9.99 0.57 2.33
C VAL A 105 8.72 -0.02 2.93
N TRP A 106 8.81 -0.45 4.19
CA TRP A 106 7.67 -0.84 5.01
C TRP A 106 7.34 0.27 5.99
N LEU A 107 6.09 0.75 5.96
CA LEU A 107 5.55 1.64 6.99
C LEU A 107 4.88 0.81 8.07
N SER A 108 5.52 0.77 9.24
CA SER A 108 5.01 0.11 10.44
C SER A 108 4.12 1.08 11.21
N CYS A 109 2.94 0.60 11.64
CA CYS A 109 2.00 1.39 12.43
C CYS A 109 1.14 0.45 13.26
N SER A 110 0.94 0.79 14.53
CA SER A 110 0.10 0.00 15.43
C SER A 110 -1.36 -0.04 14.96
N THR A 111 -2.05 -1.14 15.26
CA THR A 111 -3.47 -1.30 14.90
C THR A 111 -4.33 -0.17 15.49
N THR A 112 -4.01 0.28 16.71
CA THR A 112 -4.73 1.37 17.37
C THR A 112 -4.55 2.70 16.64
N ASN A 113 -3.32 3.06 16.23
CA ASN A 113 -3.09 4.31 15.51
C ASN A 113 -3.65 4.27 14.09
N ARG A 114 -3.62 3.11 13.43
CA ARG A 114 -4.29 2.93 12.14
C ARG A 114 -5.81 3.11 12.24
N ALA A 115 -6.43 2.59 13.31
CA ALA A 115 -7.85 2.78 13.57
C ALA A 115 -8.20 4.26 13.84
N LYS A 116 -7.36 4.98 14.63
CA LYS A 116 -7.53 6.42 14.85
C LYS A 116 -7.45 7.21 13.54
N ARG A 117 -6.42 6.98 12.73
CA ARG A 117 -6.25 7.65 11.42
C ARG A 117 -7.42 7.39 10.47
N MET A 118 -7.96 6.17 10.47
CA MET A 118 -9.14 5.82 9.68
C MET A 118 -10.38 6.52 10.22
N ALA A 119 -10.60 6.54 11.53
CA ALA A 119 -11.73 7.21 12.17
C ALA A 119 -11.73 8.73 11.88
N GLU A 120 -10.57 9.38 11.96
CA GLU A 120 -10.40 10.81 11.62
C GLU A 120 -10.71 11.08 10.15
N ARG A 121 -10.20 10.25 9.23
CA ARG A 121 -10.43 10.38 7.79
C ARG A 121 -11.91 10.22 7.43
N ASP A 122 -12.56 9.21 7.99
CA ASP A 122 -13.90 8.78 7.60
C ASP A 122 -15.00 9.39 8.50
N ASN A 123 -14.60 10.23 9.49
CA ASN A 123 -15.47 10.84 10.50
C ASN A 123 -16.38 9.82 11.22
N THR A 124 -15.76 8.74 11.70
CA THR A 124 -16.42 7.61 12.36
C THR A 124 -15.85 7.34 13.76
N GLU A 125 -16.45 6.42 14.49
CA GLU A 125 -16.00 6.03 15.84
C GLU A 125 -14.77 5.11 15.78
N ILE A 126 -13.76 5.36 16.65
CA ILE A 126 -12.53 4.53 16.73
C ILE A 126 -12.85 3.05 17.00
N LYS A 127 -13.88 2.78 17.78
CA LYS A 127 -14.29 1.39 18.09
C LYS A 127 -14.75 0.64 16.85
N GLU A 128 -15.47 1.31 15.97
CA GLU A 128 -15.95 0.77 14.71
C GLU A 128 -14.77 0.53 13.75
N THR A 129 -13.93 1.53 13.54
CA THR A 129 -12.76 1.43 12.67
C THR A 129 -11.75 0.40 13.15
N LEU A 130 -11.63 0.18 14.44
CA LEU A 130 -10.78 -0.90 14.96
C LEU A 130 -11.25 -2.29 14.49
N GLY A 131 -12.57 -2.50 14.41
CA GLY A 131 -13.15 -3.69 13.83
C GLY A 131 -12.84 -3.84 12.34
N ILE A 132 -13.02 -2.76 11.59
CA ILE A 132 -12.75 -2.71 10.14
C ILE A 132 -11.26 -2.99 9.85
N VAL A 133 -10.35 -2.34 10.57
CA VAL A 133 -8.89 -2.56 10.43
C VAL A 133 -8.53 -4.04 10.63
N LYS A 134 -9.05 -4.68 11.69
CA LYS A 134 -8.79 -6.11 11.97
C LYS A 134 -9.32 -7.03 10.88
N ILE A 135 -10.50 -6.72 10.33
CA ILE A 135 -11.08 -7.49 9.21
C ILE A 135 -10.20 -7.34 7.97
N ARG A 136 -9.82 -6.12 7.60
CA ARG A 136 -8.96 -5.84 6.43
C ARG A 136 -7.59 -6.51 6.56
N ASP A 137 -6.99 -6.49 7.75
CA ASP A 137 -5.70 -7.14 8.01
C ASP A 137 -5.81 -8.65 7.77
N ARG A 138 -6.87 -9.29 8.30
CA ARG A 138 -7.10 -10.72 8.15
C ARG A 138 -7.35 -11.11 6.69
N GLU A 139 -8.21 -10.36 5.98
CA GLU A 139 -8.54 -10.68 4.59
C GLU A 139 -7.34 -10.47 3.66
N ASN A 140 -6.58 -9.38 3.81
CA ASN A 140 -5.36 -9.17 3.05
C ASN A 140 -4.33 -10.28 3.33
N SER A 141 -4.13 -10.65 4.60
CA SER A 141 -3.21 -11.75 4.95
C SER A 141 -3.63 -13.07 4.31
N ARG A 142 -4.95 -13.36 4.29
CA ARG A 142 -5.50 -14.57 3.66
C ARG A 142 -5.28 -14.56 2.15
N ILE A 143 -5.60 -13.45 1.49
CA ILE A 143 -5.45 -13.31 0.03
C ILE A 143 -3.99 -13.50 -0.37
N TYR A 144 -3.05 -12.79 0.27
CA TYR A 144 -1.65 -12.83 -0.14
C TYR A 144 -0.92 -14.13 0.28
N MET A 145 -1.38 -14.78 1.34
CA MET A 145 -0.93 -16.14 1.65
C MET A 145 -1.36 -17.11 0.56
N ASN A 146 -2.61 -17.05 0.10
CA ASN A 146 -3.13 -17.96 -0.91
C ASN A 146 -2.52 -17.70 -2.31
N LEU A 147 -2.31 -16.44 -2.69
CA LEU A 147 -1.81 -16.07 -4.01
C LEU A 147 -0.31 -16.30 -4.17
N TYR A 148 0.47 -15.96 -3.15
CA TYR A 148 1.93 -15.81 -3.27
C TYR A 148 2.72 -16.46 -2.12
N ASN A 149 2.05 -17.12 -1.18
CA ASN A 149 2.65 -17.63 0.05
C ASN A 149 3.36 -16.52 0.87
N ILE A 150 2.81 -15.29 0.83
CA ILE A 150 3.34 -14.13 1.54
C ILE A 150 2.72 -14.07 2.94
N ASN A 151 3.54 -14.09 3.98
CA ASN A 151 3.12 -13.82 5.35
C ASN A 151 3.07 -12.31 5.58
N PHE A 152 2.00 -11.67 5.03
CA PHE A 152 1.83 -10.23 4.95
C PHE A 152 1.85 -9.57 6.33
N GLY A 153 2.70 -8.55 6.48
CA GLY A 153 2.89 -7.82 7.74
C GLY A 153 3.75 -8.53 8.78
N ARG A 154 4.27 -9.73 8.48
CA ARG A 154 5.16 -10.49 9.36
C ARG A 154 6.52 -10.79 8.72
N ASP A 155 6.56 -11.22 7.46
CA ASP A 155 7.82 -11.41 6.74
C ASP A 155 8.27 -10.09 6.12
N LEU A 156 9.17 -9.40 6.79
CA LEU A 156 9.70 -8.09 6.37
C LEU A 156 11.10 -8.20 5.73
N LYS A 157 11.58 -9.40 5.44
CA LYS A 157 12.90 -9.62 4.82
C LYS A 157 13.13 -8.88 3.49
N PRO A 158 12.12 -8.73 2.60
CA PRO A 158 12.34 -8.03 1.33
C PRO A 158 12.63 -6.53 1.47
N PHE A 159 12.35 -5.91 2.63
CA PHE A 159 12.41 -4.46 2.78
C PHE A 159 13.82 -3.94 3.06
N ASN A 160 14.20 -2.88 2.37
CA ASN A 160 15.45 -2.16 2.57
C ASN A 160 15.39 -1.19 3.76
N LEU A 161 14.16 -0.75 4.10
CA LEU A 161 13.91 0.16 5.21
C LEU A 161 12.55 -0.15 5.84
N ILE A 162 12.52 -0.21 7.17
CA ILE A 162 11.31 -0.27 7.98
C ILE A 162 11.24 1.04 8.77
N VAL A 163 10.12 1.76 8.66
CA VAL A 163 9.91 3.03 9.37
C VAL A 163 8.70 2.90 10.27
N GLU A 164 8.90 3.14 11.57
CA GLU A 164 7.81 3.25 12.53
C GLU A 164 7.12 4.60 12.39
N THR A 165 5.80 4.61 12.23
CA THR A 165 5.04 5.83 11.91
C THR A 165 4.05 6.26 12.99
N ASP A 166 4.02 5.58 14.13
CA ASP A 166 3.03 5.85 15.18
C ASP A 166 3.14 7.29 15.73
N ASN A 167 4.36 7.74 15.99
CA ASN A 167 4.65 9.03 16.61
C ASN A 167 5.58 9.90 15.74
N VAL A 168 5.68 9.61 14.45
CA VAL A 168 6.56 10.33 13.51
C VAL A 168 5.69 11.05 12.48
N PRO A 169 5.85 12.37 12.31
CA PRO A 169 5.15 13.13 11.28
C PRO A 169 5.45 12.59 9.87
N PRO A 170 4.48 12.62 8.94
CA PRO A 170 4.67 12.09 7.59
C PRO A 170 5.83 12.73 6.82
N GLU A 171 6.13 14.00 7.06
CA GLU A 171 7.25 14.74 6.49
C GLU A 171 8.59 14.15 6.93
N GLU A 172 8.73 13.85 8.22
CA GLU A 172 9.94 13.21 8.76
C GLU A 172 10.12 11.80 8.24
N VAL A 173 9.02 11.03 8.12
CA VAL A 173 9.05 9.71 7.49
C VAL A 173 9.58 9.80 6.06
N ALA A 174 9.09 10.77 5.28
CA ALA A 174 9.57 10.99 3.91
C ALA A 174 11.06 11.37 3.89
N ASP A 175 11.52 12.22 4.80
CA ASP A 175 12.93 12.62 4.88
C ASP A 175 13.85 11.45 5.27
N MET A 176 13.42 10.59 6.17
CA MET A 176 14.12 9.34 6.52
C MET A 176 14.28 8.42 5.29
N ILE A 177 13.22 8.28 4.50
CA ILE A 177 13.22 7.48 3.27
C ILE A 177 14.21 8.07 2.25
N ILE A 178 14.16 9.38 2.00
CA ILE A 178 15.07 10.08 1.07
C ILE A 178 16.52 9.95 1.52
N LYS A 179 16.78 10.14 2.81
CA LYS A 179 18.13 9.98 3.38
C LYS A 179 18.66 8.58 3.11
N LYS A 180 17.87 7.56 3.40
CA LYS A 180 18.28 6.16 3.25
C LYS A 180 18.50 5.78 1.78
N LEU A 181 17.65 6.26 0.88
CA LEU A 181 17.81 6.09 -0.57
C LEU A 181 19.14 6.67 -1.06
N LYS A 182 19.47 7.92 -0.68
CA LYS A 182 20.73 8.57 -1.04
C LYS A 182 21.96 7.84 -0.49
N GLU A 183 21.88 7.28 0.72
CA GLU A 183 22.95 6.46 1.29
C GLU A 183 23.21 5.19 0.47
N ARG A 184 22.14 4.60 -0.09
CA ARG A 184 22.24 3.41 -0.95
C ARG A 184 22.83 3.72 -2.32
N GLU A 185 22.47 4.84 -2.93
CA GLU A 185 22.99 5.26 -4.24
C GLU A 185 24.50 5.64 -4.24
N ARG A 186 25.05 5.87 -3.04
CA ARG A 186 26.49 6.20 -2.87
C ARG A 186 27.39 4.98 -2.70
N LYS A 187 26.80 3.80 -2.51
CA LYS A 187 27.51 2.51 -2.35
C LYS A 187 27.58 1.74 -3.66
#